data_9e27aeecb7e1288902ff8cfd17a7a242
#
_entry.id   9e27aeecb7e1288902ff8cfd17a7a242
#
_cell.length_a   1.000
_cell.length_b   1.000
_cell.length_c   1.000
_cell.angle_alpha   90.00
_cell.angle_beta   90.00
_cell.angle_gamma   90.00
#
_symmetry.space_group_name_H-M   'P 1'
#
loop_
_entity.id
_entity.type
_entity.pdbx_description
1 polymer ?
#
loop_
_entity_poly.entity_id
_entity_poly.type
_entity_poly.pdbx_seq_one_letter_code
_entity_poly.pdbx_strand_id
1 'polypeptide(L)'
;MPPFFSGPAVPAILALADGTIFKGISIGAAGHTSGEVVFNTSMTGYQEILTDPSYSRQIVTLTYPHIGNTGVNLEDVEATKVHAAGLIIRDLPLMASNFRSTQSLSDYLKAEGIVAIAGIDTRKLTRILREKGAQGGAILVGNQGVEPKEAQAIELARSFPGLAGMDLAKVVSTQKPYEFTETEWTLGEGYGKLIDPKFHVVAFDYGVKKNILRMLTERGCKVTVLPAQATAADALALNPDGIFLANGPGDPEPCDYAIAASKELIERGIPTFGICLGHQIMALASGAKTLKMKFGHHGANHPVQDLDSKKVMITSQNHGFAVDAATLPANCRVTHVSLFDGSLQGFARTDKPAFCFQGHPEASPGPNDVSYLFDRFISLMQAAEKK
;
A
#
# COMPACT_ATOMS: atom_id res chain seq x y z
N MET A 1 -11.47 20.21 -26.01
CA MET A 1 -11.38 18.78 -25.68
C MET A 1 -9.96 18.35 -25.97
N PRO A 2 -9.28 17.64 -25.09
CA PRO A 2 -7.98 17.06 -25.45
C PRO A 2 -8.18 16.09 -26.63
N PRO A 3 -7.30 16.08 -27.64
CA PRO A 3 -7.49 15.34 -28.90
C PRO A 3 -7.24 13.82 -28.80
N PHE A 4 -7.31 13.22 -27.61
CA PHE A 4 -6.71 11.92 -27.31
C PHE A 4 -7.71 10.77 -27.06
N PHE A 5 -8.98 10.91 -27.49
CA PHE A 5 -9.96 9.84 -27.28
C PHE A 5 -10.61 9.41 -28.60
N SER A 6 -10.52 8.14 -28.92
CA SER A 6 -11.06 7.52 -30.14
C SER A 6 -12.53 7.08 -29.99
N GLY A 7 -13.37 7.86 -29.30
CA GLY A 7 -14.78 7.57 -29.12
C GLY A 7 -15.54 8.74 -28.49
N PRO A 8 -16.87 8.70 -28.40
CA PRO A 8 -17.65 9.73 -27.72
C PRO A 8 -17.26 9.74 -26.24
N ALA A 9 -16.64 10.85 -25.81
CA ALA A 9 -16.20 11.02 -24.42
C ALA A 9 -17.41 11.05 -23.48
N VAL A 10 -17.37 10.22 -22.42
CA VAL A 10 -18.35 10.25 -21.34
C VAL A 10 -17.83 11.25 -20.29
N PRO A 11 -18.58 12.34 -20.00
CA PRO A 11 -18.13 13.33 -19.03
C PRO A 11 -18.08 12.75 -17.62
N ALA A 12 -17.12 13.21 -16.82
CA ALA A 12 -16.97 12.85 -15.42
C ALA A 12 -16.55 14.08 -14.60
N ILE A 13 -16.91 14.09 -13.32
CA ILE A 13 -16.55 15.12 -12.37
C ILE A 13 -15.82 14.46 -11.20
N LEU A 14 -14.69 15.06 -10.79
CA LEU A 14 -14.10 14.87 -9.47
C LEU A 14 -14.53 16.05 -8.59
N ALA A 15 -15.16 15.76 -7.46
CA ALA A 15 -15.45 16.74 -6.41
C ALA A 15 -14.61 16.43 -5.16
N LEU A 16 -14.13 17.46 -4.48
CA LEU A 16 -13.52 17.37 -3.17
C LEU A 16 -14.49 17.87 -2.09
N ALA A 17 -14.33 17.44 -0.85
CA ALA A 17 -15.18 17.84 0.28
C ALA A 17 -15.18 19.35 0.54
N ASP A 18 -14.11 20.05 0.17
CA ASP A 18 -14.02 21.52 0.26
C ASP A 18 -14.82 22.27 -0.81
N GLY A 19 -15.46 21.54 -1.73
CA GLY A 19 -16.27 22.09 -2.84
C GLY A 19 -15.50 22.31 -4.15
N THR A 20 -14.20 22.00 -4.19
CA THR A 20 -13.41 22.09 -5.42
C THR A 20 -13.87 21.05 -6.44
N ILE A 21 -14.07 21.50 -7.70
CA ILE A 21 -14.52 20.65 -8.82
C ILE A 21 -13.44 20.59 -9.90
N PHE A 22 -13.25 19.39 -10.45
CA PHE A 22 -12.50 19.14 -11.68
C PHE A 22 -13.39 18.42 -12.67
N LYS A 23 -13.46 18.93 -13.90
CA LYS A 23 -14.18 18.31 -15.01
C LYS A 23 -13.20 17.55 -15.91
N GLY A 24 -13.57 16.34 -16.28
CA GLY A 24 -12.78 15.46 -17.11
C GLY A 24 -13.66 14.45 -17.83
N ILE A 25 -13.09 13.33 -18.17
CA ILE A 25 -13.76 12.23 -18.87
C ILE A 25 -13.59 10.93 -18.12
N SER A 26 -14.60 10.07 -18.18
CA SER A 26 -14.54 8.72 -17.66
C SER A 26 -13.61 7.85 -18.51
N ILE A 27 -12.74 7.10 -17.86
CA ILE A 27 -11.87 6.08 -18.48
C ILE A 27 -12.06 4.70 -17.85
N GLY A 28 -12.96 4.57 -16.88
CA GLY A 28 -13.23 3.34 -16.13
C GLY A 28 -14.70 2.93 -16.21
N ALA A 29 -15.19 2.31 -15.15
CA ALA A 29 -16.58 1.89 -15.01
C ALA A 29 -17.53 3.09 -14.90
N ALA A 30 -18.80 2.87 -15.25
CA ALA A 30 -19.88 3.83 -15.03
C ALA A 30 -20.25 3.92 -13.54
N GLY A 31 -20.99 4.99 -13.18
CA GLY A 31 -21.47 5.20 -11.81
C GLY A 31 -20.66 6.20 -11.03
N HIS A 32 -20.40 5.92 -9.77
CA HIS A 32 -19.65 6.81 -8.88
C HIS A 32 -18.82 6.03 -7.87
N THR A 33 -17.84 6.72 -7.30
CA THR A 33 -17.04 6.22 -6.15
C THR A 33 -16.74 7.38 -5.21
N SER A 34 -16.53 7.07 -3.93
CA SER A 34 -16.06 8.02 -2.92
C SER A 34 -14.95 7.41 -2.05
N GLY A 35 -14.04 8.26 -1.59
CA GLY A 35 -12.90 7.84 -0.77
C GLY A 35 -12.02 9.02 -0.38
N GLU A 36 -10.95 8.75 0.38
CA GLU A 36 -9.92 9.76 0.63
C GLU A 36 -9.10 9.97 -0.64
N VAL A 37 -9.03 11.21 -1.12
CA VAL A 37 -8.22 11.53 -2.30
C VAL A 37 -6.77 11.72 -1.87
N VAL A 38 -5.90 10.90 -2.44
CA VAL A 38 -4.45 10.93 -2.22
C VAL A 38 -3.72 11.10 -3.55
N PHE A 39 -2.45 11.54 -3.51
CA PHE A 39 -1.61 11.58 -4.69
C PHE A 39 -0.41 10.65 -4.52
N ASN A 40 0.02 10.01 -5.61
CA ASN A 40 1.20 9.18 -5.66
C ASN A 40 2.17 9.72 -6.72
N THR A 41 3.44 9.85 -6.36
CA THR A 41 4.50 10.44 -7.21
C THR A 41 5.30 9.41 -8.02
N SER A 42 4.92 8.14 -7.97
CA SER A 42 5.57 7.09 -8.78
C SER A 42 5.38 7.35 -10.26
N MET A 43 6.43 7.10 -11.05
CA MET A 43 6.40 7.27 -12.51
C MET A 43 5.93 6.01 -13.24
N THR A 44 5.98 4.86 -12.56
CA THR A 44 5.64 3.52 -13.07
C THR A 44 4.87 2.74 -12.03
N GLY A 45 4.37 1.55 -12.39
CA GLY A 45 3.75 0.62 -11.43
C GLY A 45 2.31 0.98 -11.06
N TYR A 46 1.57 1.59 -11.97
CA TYR A 46 0.18 1.95 -11.69
C TYR A 46 -0.74 0.74 -11.48
N GLN A 47 -0.43 -0.42 -12.05
CA GLN A 47 -1.20 -1.65 -11.85
C GLN A 47 -0.96 -2.21 -10.45
N GLU A 48 0.29 -2.23 -9.99
CA GLU A 48 0.67 -2.61 -8.63
C GLU A 48 0.04 -1.66 -7.60
N ILE A 49 0.04 -0.34 -7.86
CA ILE A 49 -0.62 0.66 -7.01
C ILE A 49 -2.12 0.38 -6.91
N LEU A 50 -2.80 0.11 -8.03
CA LEU A 50 -4.23 -0.16 -8.04
C LEU A 50 -4.61 -1.43 -7.28
N THR A 51 -3.75 -2.45 -7.32
CA THR A 51 -3.97 -3.75 -6.69
C THR A 51 -3.41 -3.86 -5.27
N ASP A 52 -2.65 -2.85 -4.77
CA ASP A 52 -2.17 -2.80 -3.38
C ASP A 52 -3.36 -2.61 -2.42
N PRO A 53 -3.62 -3.56 -1.50
CA PRO A 53 -4.70 -3.45 -0.54
C PRO A 53 -4.62 -2.21 0.36
N SER A 54 -3.44 -1.63 0.55
CA SER A 54 -3.23 -0.42 1.35
C SER A 54 -3.98 0.81 0.80
N TYR A 55 -4.38 0.80 -0.49
CA TYR A 55 -5.23 1.86 -1.07
C TYR A 55 -6.73 1.64 -0.90
N SER A 56 -7.16 0.66 -0.12
CA SER A 56 -8.59 0.46 0.14
C SER A 56 -9.24 1.73 0.69
N ARG A 57 -10.37 2.13 0.11
CA ARG A 57 -11.11 3.37 0.40
C ARG A 57 -10.38 4.66 0.01
N GLN A 58 -9.33 4.60 -0.80
CA GLN A 58 -8.63 5.76 -1.34
C GLN A 58 -8.82 5.90 -2.85
N ILE A 59 -9.02 7.13 -3.32
CA ILE A 59 -9.02 7.50 -4.74
C ILE A 59 -7.62 8.02 -5.05
N VAL A 60 -6.89 7.29 -5.89
CA VAL A 60 -5.47 7.55 -6.14
C VAL A 60 -5.29 8.51 -7.31
N THR A 61 -4.61 9.62 -7.08
CA THR A 61 -4.15 10.55 -8.13
C THR A 61 -2.71 10.22 -8.50
N LEU A 62 -2.46 9.81 -9.73
CA LEU A 62 -1.10 9.64 -10.23
C LEU A 62 -0.58 10.96 -10.81
N THR A 63 0.55 11.44 -10.26
CA THR A 63 1.10 12.76 -10.65
C THR A 63 1.88 12.71 -11.96
N TYR A 64 2.36 11.52 -12.37
CA TYR A 64 2.98 11.33 -13.67
C TYR A 64 1.94 11.55 -14.78
N PRO A 65 2.26 12.34 -15.84
CA PRO A 65 1.24 12.77 -16.79
C PRO A 65 0.68 11.65 -17.67
N HIS A 66 1.47 10.66 -18.04
CA HIS A 66 1.08 9.60 -18.98
C HIS A 66 0.93 8.25 -18.25
N ILE A 67 -0.31 7.87 -17.94
CA ILE A 67 -0.64 6.64 -17.20
C ILE A 67 -1.45 5.69 -18.09
N GLY A 68 -1.02 4.43 -18.17
CA GLY A 68 -1.58 3.41 -19.06
C GLY A 68 -0.74 3.13 -20.30
N ASN A 69 0.41 3.82 -20.44
CA ASN A 69 1.30 3.70 -21.59
C ASN A 69 1.97 2.32 -21.77
N THR A 70 2.08 1.54 -20.72
CA THR A 70 2.60 0.17 -20.75
C THR A 70 1.49 -0.90 -20.76
N GLY A 71 0.22 -0.49 -20.78
CA GLY A 71 -0.91 -1.41 -20.65
C GLY A 71 -0.97 -2.07 -19.28
N VAL A 72 -1.66 -3.19 -19.19
CA VAL A 72 -1.72 -4.06 -18.01
C VAL A 72 -1.49 -5.50 -18.42
N ASN A 73 -1.11 -6.36 -17.47
CA ASN A 73 -0.86 -7.79 -17.66
C ASN A 73 -1.32 -8.58 -16.42
N LEU A 74 -1.24 -9.91 -16.48
CA LEU A 74 -1.71 -10.78 -15.41
C LEU A 74 -0.69 -10.99 -14.28
N GLU A 75 0.55 -10.54 -14.47
CA GLU A 75 1.65 -10.80 -13.53
C GLU A 75 1.88 -9.64 -12.56
N ASP A 76 1.73 -8.38 -13.02
CA ASP A 76 2.04 -7.18 -12.23
C ASP A 76 0.87 -6.81 -11.28
N VAL A 77 0.44 -7.78 -10.47
CA VAL A 77 -0.63 -7.61 -9.48
C VAL A 77 -0.16 -7.97 -8.08
N GLU A 78 -0.50 -7.12 -7.12
CA GLU A 78 -0.15 -7.31 -5.71
C GLU A 78 -1.26 -7.99 -4.89
N ALA A 79 -2.47 -8.09 -5.43
CA ALA A 79 -3.59 -8.84 -4.86
C ALA A 79 -4.46 -9.43 -5.98
N THR A 80 -5.50 -10.18 -5.59
CA THR A 80 -6.40 -10.87 -6.53
C THR A 80 -7.41 -9.95 -7.21
N LYS A 81 -7.52 -8.69 -6.77
CA LYS A 81 -8.44 -7.66 -7.31
C LYS A 81 -7.84 -6.27 -7.14
N VAL A 82 -8.45 -5.27 -7.79
CA VAL A 82 -8.17 -3.86 -7.52
C VAL A 82 -8.74 -3.47 -6.16
N HIS A 83 -7.94 -2.79 -5.34
CA HIS A 83 -8.34 -2.29 -4.02
C HIS A 83 -8.53 -0.78 -3.96
N ALA A 84 -7.87 -0.01 -4.84
CA ALA A 84 -8.09 1.42 -4.94
C ALA A 84 -9.57 1.71 -5.24
N ALA A 85 -10.17 2.67 -4.52
CA ALA A 85 -11.57 3.04 -4.70
C ALA A 85 -11.83 3.76 -6.03
N GLY A 86 -10.78 4.35 -6.63
CA GLY A 86 -10.86 5.02 -7.92
C GLY A 86 -9.49 5.53 -8.37
N LEU A 87 -9.42 5.94 -9.63
CA LEU A 87 -8.19 6.43 -10.25
C LEU A 87 -8.40 7.82 -10.87
N ILE A 88 -7.44 8.70 -10.63
CA ILE A 88 -7.38 10.05 -11.21
C ILE A 88 -6.05 10.18 -11.96
N ILE A 89 -6.12 10.50 -13.26
CA ILE A 89 -4.94 10.72 -14.10
C ILE A 89 -5.08 11.97 -14.96
N ARG A 90 -3.96 12.47 -15.47
CA ARG A 90 -3.96 13.57 -16.42
C ARG A 90 -4.28 13.06 -17.83
N ASP A 91 -3.43 12.22 -18.39
CA ASP A 91 -3.54 11.78 -19.77
C ASP A 91 -3.54 10.24 -19.85
N LEU A 92 -4.53 9.69 -20.54
CA LEU A 92 -4.57 8.30 -20.96
C LEU A 92 -3.98 8.21 -22.38
N PRO A 93 -2.89 7.45 -22.61
CA PRO A 93 -2.30 7.29 -23.94
C PRO A 93 -3.28 6.66 -24.94
N LEU A 94 -3.19 7.07 -26.21
CA LEU A 94 -3.97 6.47 -27.29
C LEU A 94 -3.65 5.00 -27.53
N MET A 95 -2.43 4.60 -27.22
CA MET A 95 -1.92 3.24 -27.45
C MET A 95 -0.98 2.82 -26.33
N ALA A 96 -1.19 1.64 -25.82
CA ALA A 96 -0.20 0.97 -24.96
C ALA A 96 0.91 0.36 -25.81
N SER A 97 2.16 0.48 -25.35
CA SER A 97 3.34 -0.03 -26.03
C SER A 97 4.28 -0.72 -25.03
N ASN A 98 4.05 -1.99 -24.80
CA ASN A 98 4.90 -2.86 -23.99
C ASN A 98 4.68 -4.32 -24.41
N PHE A 99 5.76 -5.10 -24.52
CA PHE A 99 5.70 -6.51 -24.93
C PHE A 99 4.92 -7.41 -23.97
N ARG A 100 4.77 -6.99 -22.69
CA ARG A 100 3.99 -7.73 -21.67
C ARG A 100 2.52 -7.27 -21.60
N SER A 101 2.13 -6.24 -22.36
CA SER A 101 0.77 -5.73 -22.33
C SER A 101 -0.22 -6.74 -22.90
N THR A 102 -1.25 -7.09 -22.14
CA THR A 102 -2.35 -7.97 -22.56
C THR A 102 -3.64 -7.21 -22.81
N GLN A 103 -3.82 -6.02 -22.22
CA GLN A 103 -4.98 -5.16 -22.41
C GLN A 103 -4.67 -3.70 -22.06
N SER A 104 -5.59 -2.80 -22.44
CA SER A 104 -5.50 -1.38 -22.09
C SER A 104 -5.86 -1.15 -20.61
N LEU A 105 -5.31 -0.07 -20.01
CA LEU A 105 -5.70 0.34 -18.64
C LEU A 105 -7.22 0.62 -18.55
N SER A 106 -7.81 1.27 -19.57
CA SER A 106 -9.26 1.58 -19.57
C SER A 106 -10.12 0.32 -19.56
N ASP A 107 -9.76 -0.70 -20.34
CA ASP A 107 -10.53 -1.95 -20.38
C ASP A 107 -10.36 -2.73 -19.07
N TYR A 108 -9.17 -2.72 -18.49
CA TYR A 108 -8.91 -3.29 -17.17
C TYR A 108 -9.77 -2.64 -16.07
N LEU A 109 -9.78 -1.29 -15.99
CA LEU A 109 -10.58 -0.56 -15.01
C LEU A 109 -12.08 -0.86 -15.15
N LYS A 110 -12.57 -0.98 -16.39
CA LYS A 110 -13.98 -1.35 -16.66
C LYS A 110 -14.28 -2.78 -16.22
N ALA A 111 -13.40 -3.71 -16.53
CA ALA A 111 -13.55 -5.13 -16.14
C ALA A 111 -13.56 -5.31 -14.62
N GLU A 112 -12.71 -4.56 -13.91
CA GLU A 112 -12.64 -4.56 -12.45
C GLU A 112 -13.71 -3.69 -11.77
N GLY A 113 -14.58 -3.00 -12.53
CA GLY A 113 -15.62 -2.13 -11.99
C GLY A 113 -15.11 -0.84 -11.33
N ILE A 114 -13.92 -0.38 -11.69
CA ILE A 114 -13.27 0.78 -11.08
C ILE A 114 -13.65 2.06 -11.81
N VAL A 115 -14.20 3.01 -11.07
CA VAL A 115 -14.53 4.36 -11.58
C VAL A 115 -13.24 5.18 -11.66
N ALA A 116 -13.01 5.80 -12.82
CA ALA A 116 -11.78 6.56 -13.05
C ALA A 116 -12.02 7.78 -13.95
N ILE A 117 -11.22 8.83 -13.73
CA ILE A 117 -11.31 10.10 -14.45
C ILE A 117 -9.94 10.49 -15.02
N ALA A 118 -9.95 11.00 -16.25
CA ALA A 118 -8.78 11.57 -16.91
C ALA A 118 -9.08 12.98 -17.45
N GLY A 119 -8.04 13.69 -17.88
CA GLY A 119 -8.16 15.02 -18.50
C GLY A 119 -8.25 16.16 -17.48
N ILE A 120 -7.94 15.93 -16.22
CA ILE A 120 -7.95 16.98 -15.19
C ILE A 120 -6.54 17.53 -14.92
N ASP A 121 -6.47 18.70 -14.29
CA ASP A 121 -5.21 19.28 -13.80
C ASP A 121 -4.77 18.60 -12.48
N THR A 122 -4.07 17.47 -12.63
CA THR A 122 -3.53 16.70 -11.48
C THR A 122 -2.49 17.50 -10.69
N ARG A 123 -1.77 18.45 -11.31
CA ARG A 123 -0.84 19.35 -10.62
C ARG A 123 -1.57 20.29 -9.66
N LYS A 124 -2.67 20.91 -10.12
CA LYS A 124 -3.53 21.75 -9.27
C LYS A 124 -4.11 20.92 -8.11
N LEU A 125 -4.62 19.71 -8.40
CA LEU A 125 -5.15 18.80 -7.38
C LEU A 125 -4.09 18.46 -6.33
N THR A 126 -2.89 18.05 -6.75
CA THR A 126 -1.78 17.73 -5.84
C THR A 126 -1.41 18.92 -4.94
N ARG A 127 -1.40 20.15 -5.47
CA ARG A 127 -1.14 21.36 -4.67
C ARG A 127 -2.22 21.55 -3.59
N ILE A 128 -3.50 21.39 -3.95
CA ILE A 128 -4.61 21.48 -2.99
C ILE A 128 -4.43 20.47 -1.86
N LEU A 129 -4.14 19.20 -2.18
CA LEU A 129 -3.95 18.15 -1.19
C LEU A 129 -2.73 18.40 -0.28
N ARG A 130 -1.63 18.94 -0.81
CA ARG A 130 -0.46 19.34 -0.01
C ARG A 130 -0.77 20.49 0.94
N GLU A 131 -1.51 21.48 0.46
CA GLU A 131 -1.82 22.70 1.23
C GLU A 131 -2.91 22.46 2.28
N LYS A 132 -3.98 21.73 1.92
CA LYS A 132 -5.15 21.53 2.78
C LYS A 132 -5.17 20.17 3.49
N GLY A 133 -4.40 19.20 3.04
CA GLY A 133 -4.40 17.81 3.50
C GLY A 133 -5.18 16.90 2.57
N ALA A 134 -5.01 15.59 2.76
CA ALA A 134 -5.87 14.58 2.14
C ALA A 134 -7.31 14.77 2.65
N GLN A 135 -8.28 14.67 1.74
CA GLN A 135 -9.68 14.92 2.07
C GLN A 135 -10.60 13.98 1.31
N GLY A 136 -11.84 13.88 1.76
CA GLY A 136 -12.87 13.14 1.06
C GLY A 136 -13.08 13.69 -0.35
N GLY A 137 -13.28 12.79 -1.30
CA GLY A 137 -13.63 13.13 -2.66
C GLY A 137 -14.53 12.10 -3.29
N ALA A 138 -15.11 12.45 -4.44
CA ALA A 138 -15.95 11.56 -5.22
C ALA A 138 -15.73 11.78 -6.72
N ILE A 139 -15.71 10.69 -7.47
CA ILE A 139 -15.80 10.72 -8.93
C ILE A 139 -17.23 10.32 -9.29
N LEU A 140 -17.91 11.16 -10.07
CA LEU A 140 -19.24 10.91 -10.60
C LEU A 140 -19.18 10.93 -12.13
N VAL A 141 -19.61 9.85 -12.74
CA VAL A 141 -19.66 9.67 -14.21
C VAL A 141 -21.04 10.05 -14.72
N GLY A 142 -21.08 10.85 -15.77
CA GLY A 142 -22.31 11.20 -16.47
C GLY A 142 -22.75 10.15 -17.50
N ASN A 143 -23.60 10.56 -18.39
CA ASN A 143 -23.96 9.77 -19.57
C ASN A 143 -23.39 10.44 -20.83
N GLN A 144 -23.45 9.76 -21.98
CA GLN A 144 -23.01 10.36 -23.24
C GLN A 144 -23.76 11.69 -23.50
N GLY A 145 -23.00 12.79 -23.62
CA GLY A 145 -23.52 14.11 -23.84
C GLY A 145 -24.26 14.77 -22.66
N VAL A 146 -24.25 14.12 -21.47
CA VAL A 146 -24.91 14.65 -20.27
C VAL A 146 -23.89 14.77 -19.14
N GLU A 147 -23.61 15.99 -18.74
CA GLU A 147 -22.73 16.30 -17.59
C GLU A 147 -23.33 15.79 -16.28
N PRO A 148 -22.53 15.21 -15.40
CA PRO A 148 -22.97 14.85 -14.05
C PRO A 148 -23.24 16.11 -13.22
N LYS A 149 -24.12 16.01 -12.21
CA LYS A 149 -24.50 17.13 -11.35
C LYS A 149 -23.41 17.42 -10.30
N GLU A 150 -22.86 18.64 -10.32
CA GLU A 150 -21.82 19.08 -9.41
C GLU A 150 -22.25 18.96 -7.93
N ALA A 151 -23.49 19.38 -7.60
CA ALA A 151 -24.02 19.29 -6.24
C ALA A 151 -24.03 17.85 -5.70
N GLN A 152 -24.41 16.87 -6.54
CA GLN A 152 -24.39 15.45 -6.16
C GLN A 152 -22.96 14.94 -5.92
N ALA A 153 -22.00 15.34 -6.76
CA ALA A 153 -20.60 14.96 -6.59
C ALA A 153 -20.01 15.52 -5.28
N ILE A 154 -20.34 16.77 -4.93
CA ILE A 154 -19.91 17.41 -3.66
C ILE A 154 -20.55 16.70 -2.46
N GLU A 155 -21.82 16.34 -2.53
CA GLU A 155 -22.51 15.60 -1.46
C GLU A 155 -21.85 14.26 -1.23
N LEU A 156 -21.56 13.49 -2.29
CA LEU A 156 -20.83 12.23 -2.21
C LEU A 156 -19.42 12.40 -1.62
N ALA A 157 -18.70 13.46 -2.01
CA ALA A 157 -17.37 13.74 -1.45
C ALA A 157 -17.43 14.04 0.05
N ARG A 158 -18.43 14.81 0.51
CA ARG A 158 -18.62 15.18 1.93
C ARG A 158 -19.15 14.02 2.77
N SER A 159 -19.81 13.05 2.19
CA SER A 159 -20.31 11.87 2.90
C SER A 159 -19.21 10.90 3.31
N PHE A 160 -18.00 11.02 2.75
CA PHE A 160 -16.88 10.17 3.15
C PHE A 160 -16.33 10.61 4.53
N PRO A 161 -16.36 9.74 5.55
CA PRO A 161 -16.03 10.14 6.92
C PRO A 161 -14.53 10.28 7.20
N GLY A 162 -13.65 9.96 6.25
CA GLY A 162 -12.21 9.87 6.44
C GLY A 162 -11.76 8.47 6.87
N LEU A 163 -10.44 8.26 6.97
CA LEU A 163 -9.87 6.95 7.32
C LEU A 163 -9.60 6.79 8.83
N ALA A 164 -9.57 7.89 9.60
CA ALA A 164 -9.37 7.82 11.04
C ALA A 164 -10.47 6.99 11.72
N GLY A 165 -10.10 6.07 12.58
CA GLY A 165 -10.99 5.12 13.24
C GLY A 165 -11.47 3.96 12.36
N MET A 166 -11.03 3.86 11.09
CA MET A 166 -11.42 2.76 10.21
C MET A 166 -10.45 1.57 10.32
N ASP A 167 -10.91 0.47 10.88
CA ASP A 167 -10.24 -0.82 10.78
C ASP A 167 -10.52 -1.45 9.41
N LEU A 168 -9.64 -1.17 8.45
CA LEU A 168 -9.71 -1.74 7.11
C LEU A 168 -8.88 -3.02 6.95
N ALA A 169 -7.96 -3.31 7.87
CA ALA A 169 -7.15 -4.51 7.84
C ALA A 169 -8.01 -5.78 7.81
N LYS A 170 -9.01 -5.89 8.68
CA LYS A 170 -9.95 -7.03 8.68
C LYS A 170 -10.84 -7.12 7.44
N VAL A 171 -11.02 -5.99 6.71
CA VAL A 171 -11.87 -5.95 5.50
C VAL A 171 -11.15 -6.52 4.29
N VAL A 172 -9.83 -6.30 4.20
CA VAL A 172 -9.02 -6.73 3.05
C VAL A 172 -8.32 -8.07 3.27
N SER A 173 -8.22 -8.51 4.52
CA SER A 173 -7.57 -9.75 4.94
C SER A 173 -8.20 -10.99 4.34
N THR A 174 -7.37 -12.03 4.17
CA THR A 174 -7.87 -13.38 3.86
C THR A 174 -8.85 -13.88 4.91
N GLN A 175 -9.81 -14.71 4.51
CA GLN A 175 -10.78 -15.31 5.42
C GLN A 175 -10.31 -16.65 6.00
N LYS A 176 -9.33 -17.28 5.39
CA LYS A 176 -8.79 -18.58 5.79
C LYS A 176 -7.27 -18.60 5.66
N PRO A 177 -6.58 -19.34 6.54
CA PRO A 177 -5.14 -19.55 6.37
C PRO A 177 -4.82 -20.19 5.02
N TYR A 178 -3.68 -19.80 4.44
CA TYR A 178 -3.15 -20.42 3.24
C TYR A 178 -1.62 -20.46 3.24
N GLU A 179 -1.04 -21.35 2.46
CA GLU A 179 0.39 -21.41 2.22
C GLU A 179 0.75 -20.67 0.94
N PHE A 180 1.87 -19.95 0.96
CA PHE A 180 2.40 -19.23 -0.19
C PHE A 180 3.80 -19.75 -0.53
N THR A 181 4.02 -20.06 -1.84
CA THR A 181 5.25 -20.72 -2.30
C THR A 181 5.83 -20.09 -3.56
N GLU A 182 5.21 -19.05 -4.13
CA GLU A 182 5.69 -18.37 -5.34
C GLU A 182 6.90 -17.51 -4.99
N THR A 183 7.98 -17.58 -5.79
CA THR A 183 9.19 -16.77 -5.62
C THR A 183 9.17 -15.53 -6.52
N GLU A 184 10.24 -14.73 -6.51
CA GLU A 184 10.33 -13.49 -7.29
C GLU A 184 10.26 -13.76 -8.80
N TRP A 185 9.80 -12.76 -9.56
CA TRP A 185 9.66 -12.83 -11.01
C TRP A 185 11.01 -12.71 -11.72
N THR A 186 11.25 -13.56 -12.72
CA THR A 186 12.45 -13.53 -13.55
C THR A 186 12.05 -13.35 -15.02
N LEU A 187 12.74 -12.46 -15.72
CA LEU A 187 12.46 -12.18 -17.13
C LEU A 187 12.64 -13.45 -17.99
N GLY A 188 11.58 -13.80 -18.71
CA GLY A 188 11.54 -14.99 -19.58
C GLY A 188 11.10 -16.28 -18.90
N GLU A 189 11.09 -16.33 -17.56
CA GLU A 189 10.70 -17.51 -16.77
C GLU A 189 9.40 -17.28 -15.98
N GLY A 190 9.07 -16.00 -15.68
CA GLY A 190 7.94 -15.64 -14.82
C GLY A 190 8.25 -15.85 -13.34
N TYR A 191 7.22 -16.21 -12.56
CA TYR A 191 7.36 -16.51 -11.13
C TYR A 191 7.82 -17.94 -10.91
N GLY A 192 8.85 -18.10 -10.05
CA GLY A 192 9.34 -19.39 -9.62
C GLY A 192 8.50 -20.00 -8.49
N LYS A 193 8.99 -21.10 -7.94
CA LYS A 193 8.36 -21.78 -6.81
C LYS A 193 9.42 -22.20 -5.79
N LEU A 194 9.12 -22.01 -4.52
CA LEU A 194 9.97 -22.43 -3.41
C LEU A 194 10.22 -23.92 -3.44
N ILE A 195 11.51 -24.29 -3.40
CA ILE A 195 11.97 -25.67 -3.28
C ILE A 195 12.86 -25.71 -2.03
N ASP A 196 12.67 -26.72 -1.16
CA ASP A 196 13.48 -26.95 0.03
C ASP A 196 13.50 -25.75 1.03
N PRO A 197 12.38 -25.48 1.72
CA PRO A 197 12.29 -24.38 2.68
C PRO A 197 13.22 -24.60 3.89
N LYS A 198 13.87 -23.49 4.33
CA LYS A 198 14.78 -23.50 5.48
C LYS A 198 14.12 -22.96 6.75
N PHE A 199 13.15 -22.07 6.60
CA PHE A 199 12.43 -21.41 7.69
C PHE A 199 10.94 -21.50 7.47
N HIS A 200 10.17 -21.45 8.56
CA HIS A 200 8.73 -21.29 8.55
C HIS A 200 8.37 -19.90 9.07
N VAL A 201 7.84 -19.04 8.23
CA VAL A 201 7.33 -17.71 8.59
C VAL A 201 5.81 -17.74 8.63
N VAL A 202 5.24 -17.27 9.74
CA VAL A 202 3.82 -17.02 9.86
C VAL A 202 3.57 -15.53 9.64
N ALA A 203 2.83 -15.19 8.59
CA ALA A 203 2.48 -13.84 8.21
C ALA A 203 1.04 -13.51 8.58
N PHE A 204 0.82 -12.41 9.30
CA PHE A 204 -0.52 -11.87 9.54
C PHE A 204 -0.93 -10.97 8.36
N ASP A 205 -2.05 -11.30 7.74
CA ASP A 205 -2.56 -10.59 6.57
C ASP A 205 -3.42 -9.39 6.99
N TYR A 206 -2.82 -8.22 7.01
CA TYR A 206 -3.54 -6.96 7.18
C TYR A 206 -3.87 -6.28 5.84
N GLY A 207 -3.59 -6.95 4.73
CA GLY A 207 -3.65 -6.48 3.35
C GLY A 207 -2.29 -6.69 2.66
N VAL A 208 -1.77 -7.90 2.78
CA VAL A 208 -0.42 -8.26 2.32
C VAL A 208 -0.28 -8.16 0.81
N LYS A 209 0.75 -7.47 0.34
CA LYS A 209 1.18 -7.48 -1.05
C LYS A 209 1.88 -8.79 -1.38
N LYS A 210 1.55 -9.35 -2.55
CA LYS A 210 2.17 -10.62 -3.01
C LYS A 210 3.69 -10.54 -3.06
N ASN A 211 4.25 -9.38 -3.45
CA ASN A 211 5.70 -9.25 -3.55
C ASN A 211 6.42 -9.38 -2.21
N ILE A 212 5.79 -9.01 -1.10
CA ILE A 212 6.32 -9.28 0.25
C ILE A 212 6.48 -10.79 0.46
N LEU A 213 5.45 -11.56 0.13
CA LEU A 213 5.46 -13.01 0.29
C LEU A 213 6.50 -13.66 -0.64
N ARG A 214 6.62 -13.16 -1.89
CA ARG A 214 7.64 -13.62 -2.86
C ARG A 214 9.05 -13.38 -2.35
N MET A 215 9.32 -12.21 -1.77
CA MET A 215 10.65 -11.90 -1.20
C MET A 215 11.01 -12.77 0.00
N LEU A 216 10.03 -13.20 0.79
CA LEU A 216 10.25 -14.18 1.87
C LEU A 216 10.53 -15.57 1.30
N THR A 217 9.73 -16.02 0.33
CA THR A 217 9.90 -17.34 -0.28
C THR A 217 11.19 -17.45 -1.10
N GLU A 218 11.61 -16.40 -1.80
CA GLU A 218 12.90 -16.33 -2.50
C GLU A 218 14.08 -16.57 -1.56
N ARG A 219 13.95 -16.16 -0.29
CA ARG A 219 14.94 -16.35 0.76
C ARG A 219 14.80 -17.68 1.52
N GLY A 220 14.01 -18.62 0.97
CA GLY A 220 13.85 -19.97 1.52
C GLY A 220 12.85 -20.06 2.67
N CYS A 221 11.91 -19.11 2.80
CA CYS A 221 10.86 -19.21 3.81
C CYS A 221 9.61 -19.89 3.25
N LYS A 222 9.16 -20.98 3.86
CA LYS A 222 7.78 -21.42 3.77
C LYS A 222 6.92 -20.38 4.49
N VAL A 223 5.94 -19.80 3.81
CA VAL A 223 5.08 -18.77 4.39
C VAL A 223 3.68 -19.33 4.58
N THR A 224 3.19 -19.31 5.83
CA THR A 224 1.78 -19.52 6.15
C THR A 224 1.13 -18.18 6.47
N VAL A 225 0.16 -17.79 5.68
CA VAL A 225 -0.56 -16.53 5.82
C VAL A 225 -1.81 -16.76 6.67
N LEU A 226 -1.94 -16.04 7.77
CA LEU A 226 -3.09 -16.06 8.67
C LEU A 226 -4.00 -14.86 8.47
N PRO A 227 -5.32 -14.98 8.73
CA PRO A 227 -6.22 -13.83 8.78
C PRO A 227 -5.75 -12.77 9.78
N ALA A 228 -6.14 -11.50 9.55
CA ALA A 228 -5.77 -10.38 10.42
C ALA A 228 -6.14 -10.62 11.89
N GLN A 229 -7.27 -11.23 12.14
CA GLN A 229 -7.82 -11.48 13.48
C GLN A 229 -7.31 -12.79 14.12
N ALA A 230 -6.38 -13.51 13.50
CA ALA A 230 -5.76 -14.68 14.12
C ALA A 230 -5.04 -14.30 15.42
N THR A 231 -5.10 -15.18 16.39
CA THR A 231 -4.47 -14.97 17.71
C THR A 231 -3.00 -15.34 17.71
N ALA A 232 -2.26 -14.91 18.74
CA ALA A 232 -0.91 -15.39 18.98
C ALA A 232 -0.86 -16.93 19.12
N ALA A 233 -1.88 -17.53 19.76
CA ALA A 233 -1.96 -18.98 19.91
C ALA A 233 -2.10 -19.71 18.56
N ASP A 234 -2.88 -19.16 17.61
CA ASP A 234 -3.01 -19.72 16.26
C ASP A 234 -1.66 -19.72 15.53
N ALA A 235 -0.90 -18.62 15.65
CA ALA A 235 0.43 -18.52 15.06
C ALA A 235 1.42 -19.50 15.73
N LEU A 236 1.43 -19.60 17.04
CA LEU A 236 2.31 -20.49 17.82
C LEU A 236 2.04 -21.96 17.54
N ALA A 237 0.79 -22.35 17.29
CA ALA A 237 0.43 -23.72 16.92
C ALA A 237 1.09 -24.20 15.63
N LEU A 238 1.56 -23.28 14.80
CA LEU A 238 2.29 -23.55 13.55
C LEU A 238 3.81 -23.69 13.73
N ASN A 239 4.33 -23.50 14.95
CA ASN A 239 5.75 -23.52 15.29
C ASN A 239 6.60 -22.64 14.35
N PRO A 240 6.39 -21.33 14.28
CA PRO A 240 7.10 -20.45 13.38
C PRO A 240 8.52 -20.16 13.82
N ASP A 241 9.46 -20.09 12.88
CA ASP A 241 10.80 -19.54 13.10
C ASP A 241 10.79 -18.01 13.13
N GLY A 242 9.82 -17.39 12.48
CA GLY A 242 9.63 -15.94 12.46
C GLY A 242 8.18 -15.52 12.23
N ILE A 243 7.86 -14.32 12.72
CA ILE A 243 6.56 -13.67 12.55
C ILE A 243 6.71 -12.49 11.60
N PHE A 244 5.79 -12.39 10.65
CA PHE A 244 5.70 -11.27 9.75
C PHE A 244 4.39 -10.50 9.93
N LEU A 245 4.48 -9.18 10.19
CA LEU A 245 3.34 -8.28 10.32
C LEU A 245 3.22 -7.49 9.01
N ALA A 246 2.20 -7.79 8.22
CA ALA A 246 2.08 -7.26 6.86
C ALA A 246 1.72 -5.77 6.81
N ASN A 247 1.86 -5.19 5.61
CA ASN A 247 1.25 -3.91 5.25
C ASN A 247 -0.27 -4.00 5.22
N GLY A 248 -0.94 -2.85 5.13
CA GLY A 248 -2.39 -2.80 5.02
C GLY A 248 -2.95 -1.38 5.09
N PRO A 249 -4.27 -1.23 4.82
CA PRO A 249 -4.98 0.03 4.84
C PRO A 249 -5.52 0.41 6.22
N GLY A 250 -5.92 1.68 6.33
CA GLY A 250 -6.72 2.18 7.44
C GLY A 250 -5.90 2.72 8.61
N ASP A 251 -6.59 2.86 9.72
CA ASP A 251 -6.03 3.32 10.98
C ASP A 251 -5.52 2.11 11.79
N PRO A 252 -4.29 2.13 12.31
CA PRO A 252 -3.79 1.04 13.13
C PRO A 252 -4.42 0.96 14.53
N GLU A 253 -4.90 2.07 15.09
CA GLU A 253 -5.41 2.11 16.48
C GLU A 253 -6.60 1.17 16.75
N PRO A 254 -7.62 1.05 15.88
CA PRO A 254 -8.72 0.12 16.10
C PRO A 254 -8.38 -1.36 15.86
N CYS A 255 -7.15 -1.69 15.43
CA CYS A 255 -6.70 -3.07 15.23
C CYS A 255 -6.22 -3.73 16.55
N ASP A 256 -7.01 -3.68 17.60
CA ASP A 256 -6.69 -4.16 18.95
C ASP A 256 -6.28 -5.64 18.99
N TYR A 257 -6.93 -6.49 18.18
CA TYR A 257 -6.60 -7.90 18.00
C TYR A 257 -5.16 -8.10 17.48
N ALA A 258 -4.75 -7.28 16.50
CA ALA A 258 -3.40 -7.35 15.91
C ALA A 258 -2.34 -6.82 16.88
N ILE A 259 -2.66 -5.75 17.62
CA ILE A 259 -1.79 -5.18 18.65
C ILE A 259 -1.55 -6.22 19.77
N ALA A 260 -2.60 -6.87 20.25
CA ALA A 260 -2.53 -7.88 21.30
C ALA A 260 -1.69 -9.11 20.86
N ALA A 261 -1.99 -9.66 19.67
CA ALA A 261 -1.24 -10.80 19.12
C ALA A 261 0.23 -10.46 18.90
N SER A 262 0.53 -9.30 18.31
CA SER A 262 1.90 -8.84 18.07
C SER A 262 2.67 -8.66 19.36
N LYS A 263 2.05 -8.06 20.39
CA LYS A 263 2.66 -7.88 21.71
C LYS A 263 3.07 -9.22 22.33
N GLU A 264 2.16 -10.19 22.36
CA GLU A 264 2.44 -11.52 22.92
C GLU A 264 3.59 -12.22 22.18
N LEU A 265 3.57 -12.22 20.84
CA LEU A 265 4.58 -12.90 20.03
C LEU A 265 5.96 -12.26 20.19
N ILE A 266 6.05 -10.92 20.22
CA ILE A 266 7.29 -10.19 20.45
C ILE A 266 7.85 -10.48 21.85
N GLU A 267 6.99 -10.44 22.88
CA GLU A 267 7.42 -10.70 24.27
C GLU A 267 7.92 -12.14 24.48
N ARG A 268 7.44 -13.09 23.70
CA ARG A 268 7.98 -14.47 23.66
C ARG A 268 9.35 -14.56 23.00
N GLY A 269 9.83 -13.50 22.36
CA GLY A 269 11.17 -13.45 21.74
C GLY A 269 11.25 -14.12 20.38
N ILE A 270 10.12 -14.30 19.68
CA ILE A 270 10.12 -14.81 18.31
C ILE A 270 10.61 -13.73 17.36
N PRO A 271 11.55 -14.01 16.45
CA PRO A 271 11.98 -13.06 15.43
C PRO A 271 10.78 -12.45 14.70
N THR A 272 10.66 -11.11 14.73
CA THR A 272 9.49 -10.41 14.18
C THR A 272 9.91 -9.26 13.27
N PHE A 273 9.31 -9.19 12.08
CA PHE A 273 9.47 -8.09 11.13
C PHE A 273 8.11 -7.51 10.74
N GLY A 274 7.95 -6.17 10.83
CA GLY A 274 6.74 -5.45 10.48
C GLY A 274 6.96 -4.42 9.37
N ILE A 275 6.07 -4.40 8.36
CA ILE A 275 6.10 -3.45 7.24
C ILE A 275 4.85 -2.58 7.25
N CYS A 276 5.01 -1.27 7.09
CA CYS A 276 3.96 -0.25 6.93
C CYS A 276 2.90 -0.33 8.05
N LEU A 277 1.71 -0.87 7.85
CA LEU A 277 0.74 -1.08 8.93
C LEU A 277 1.32 -2.00 10.03
N GLY A 278 2.06 -3.04 9.67
CA GLY A 278 2.76 -3.91 10.64
C GLY A 278 3.81 -3.17 11.47
N HIS A 279 4.48 -2.14 10.91
CA HIS A 279 5.35 -1.24 11.68
C HIS A 279 4.54 -0.44 12.71
N GLN A 280 3.38 0.10 12.33
CA GLN A 280 2.53 0.89 13.22
C GLN A 280 1.91 0.01 14.32
N ILE A 281 1.43 -1.19 13.98
CA ILE A 281 0.94 -2.17 14.96
C ILE A 281 2.03 -2.57 15.95
N MET A 282 3.26 -2.82 15.46
CA MET A 282 4.40 -3.13 16.34
C MET A 282 4.75 -1.97 17.27
N ALA A 283 4.61 -0.72 16.83
CA ALA A 283 4.80 0.46 17.66
C ALA A 283 3.74 0.55 18.77
N LEU A 284 2.46 0.37 18.43
CA LEU A 284 1.36 0.33 19.39
C LEU A 284 1.53 -0.83 20.39
N ALA A 285 1.90 -2.02 19.92
CA ALA A 285 2.20 -3.18 20.76
C ALA A 285 3.37 -2.95 21.73
N SER A 286 4.29 -2.09 21.37
CA SER A 286 5.43 -1.66 22.21
C SER A 286 5.07 -0.52 23.18
N GLY A 287 3.90 0.12 23.03
CA GLY A 287 3.42 1.20 23.91
C GLY A 287 3.61 2.61 23.33
N ALA A 288 4.04 2.74 22.07
CA ALA A 288 4.06 4.02 21.36
C ALA A 288 2.66 4.43 20.87
N LYS A 289 2.55 5.61 20.28
CA LYS A 289 1.31 6.15 19.69
C LYS A 289 1.48 6.39 18.20
N THR A 290 0.37 6.44 17.48
CA THR A 290 0.30 6.81 16.07
C THR A 290 -0.42 8.14 15.88
N LEU A 291 -0.24 8.73 14.71
CA LEU A 291 -0.89 9.98 14.33
C LEU A 291 -1.29 9.95 12.86
N LYS A 292 -2.41 10.60 12.53
CA LYS A 292 -2.84 10.83 11.15
C LYS A 292 -1.96 11.92 10.54
N MET A 293 -1.34 11.65 9.42
CA MET A 293 -0.55 12.62 8.66
C MET A 293 -1.46 13.56 7.86
N LYS A 294 -0.99 14.75 7.54
CA LYS A 294 -1.74 15.75 6.79
C LYS A 294 -2.16 15.26 5.40
N PHE A 295 -1.24 14.66 4.65
CA PHE A 295 -1.51 14.09 3.30
C PHE A 295 -0.81 12.74 3.06
N GLY A 296 -0.10 12.22 4.06
CA GLY A 296 0.62 10.95 3.96
C GLY A 296 1.87 11.00 3.10
N HIS A 297 2.53 9.84 3.01
CA HIS A 297 3.62 9.59 2.08
C HIS A 297 3.16 8.56 1.05
N HIS A 298 3.13 8.95 -0.23
CA HIS A 298 2.76 8.07 -1.32
C HIS A 298 3.66 8.33 -2.53
N GLY A 299 4.48 7.37 -2.90
CA GLY A 299 5.41 7.48 -4.02
C GLY A 299 6.60 6.55 -3.90
N ALA A 300 7.40 6.49 -4.95
CA ALA A 300 8.56 5.61 -5.05
C ALA A 300 9.89 6.40 -5.12
N ASN A 301 9.93 7.58 -4.54
CA ASN A 301 11.08 8.50 -4.59
C ASN A 301 11.37 9.17 -3.24
N HIS A 302 11.00 8.51 -2.13
CA HIS A 302 11.18 9.06 -0.79
C HIS A 302 12.55 8.72 -0.22
N PRO A 303 13.42 9.73 0.07
CA PRO A 303 14.72 9.48 0.66
C PRO A 303 14.57 9.19 2.16
N VAL A 304 15.15 8.08 2.58
CA VAL A 304 15.20 7.63 3.97
C VAL A 304 16.64 7.39 4.36
N GLN A 305 17.05 7.87 5.52
CA GLN A 305 18.37 7.62 6.07
C GLN A 305 18.35 6.47 7.07
N ASP A 306 19.20 5.48 6.85
CA ASP A 306 19.58 4.50 7.86
C ASP A 306 20.54 5.15 8.85
N LEU A 307 20.15 5.18 10.12
CA LEU A 307 20.92 5.86 11.18
C LEU A 307 22.17 5.07 11.61
N ASP A 308 22.24 3.77 11.34
CA ASP A 308 23.39 2.93 11.65
C ASP A 308 24.48 3.10 10.58
N SER A 309 24.15 2.89 9.32
CA SER A 309 25.08 2.98 8.20
C SER A 309 25.29 4.40 7.68
N LYS A 310 24.41 5.35 8.02
CA LYS A 310 24.31 6.71 7.48
C LYS A 310 24.00 6.78 5.99
N LYS A 311 23.70 5.66 5.36
CA LYS A 311 23.31 5.62 3.94
C LYS A 311 21.93 6.24 3.74
N VAL A 312 21.78 6.94 2.63
CA VAL A 312 20.49 7.43 2.15
C VAL A 312 20.00 6.46 1.08
N MET A 313 18.78 6.01 1.23
CA MET A 313 18.13 5.06 0.34
C MET A 313 16.86 5.68 -0.20
N ILE A 314 16.51 5.38 -1.43
CA ILE A 314 15.25 5.79 -2.03
C ILE A 314 14.23 4.68 -1.80
N THR A 315 13.05 5.03 -1.29
CA THR A 315 12.06 4.07 -0.84
C THR A 315 10.70 4.30 -1.47
N SER A 316 9.94 3.22 -1.59
CA SER A 316 8.51 3.26 -1.88
C SER A 316 7.74 3.47 -0.57
N GLN A 317 6.77 4.38 -0.60
CA GLN A 317 5.95 4.76 0.56
C GLN A 317 4.47 4.77 0.18
N ASN A 318 3.62 4.24 1.07
CA ASN A 318 2.18 4.30 0.94
C ASN A 318 1.51 4.24 2.31
N HIS A 319 1.48 5.36 3.03
CA HIS A 319 0.84 5.42 4.33
C HIS A 319 0.30 6.82 4.66
N GLY A 320 -0.88 6.87 5.29
CA GLY A 320 -1.53 8.09 5.79
C GLY A 320 -1.40 8.27 7.30
N PHE A 321 -0.83 7.30 8.01
CA PHE A 321 -0.54 7.33 9.43
C PHE A 321 0.95 7.14 9.67
N ALA A 322 1.46 7.64 10.78
CA ALA A 322 2.86 7.50 11.18
C ALA A 322 2.95 7.23 12.68
N VAL A 323 4.07 6.66 13.10
CA VAL A 323 4.39 6.52 14.54
C VAL A 323 4.91 7.84 15.08
N ASP A 324 4.38 8.28 16.21
CA ASP A 324 4.92 9.43 16.95
C ASP A 324 6.22 9.03 17.65
N ALA A 325 7.34 9.45 17.06
CA ALA A 325 8.68 9.11 17.54
C ALA A 325 8.93 9.56 19.00
N ALA A 326 8.26 10.64 19.46
CA ALA A 326 8.40 11.12 20.82
C ALA A 326 7.79 10.18 21.86
N THR A 327 6.94 9.25 21.46
CA THR A 327 6.27 8.28 22.32
C THR A 327 6.93 6.91 22.35
N LEU A 328 8.01 6.72 21.59
CA LEU A 328 8.73 5.44 21.59
C LEU A 328 9.29 5.12 22.98
N PRO A 329 9.05 3.92 23.53
CA PRO A 329 9.60 3.52 24.82
C PRO A 329 11.12 3.27 24.74
N ALA A 330 11.79 3.29 25.90
CA ALA A 330 13.25 3.22 26.00
C ALA A 330 13.86 1.92 25.42
N ASN A 331 13.08 0.85 25.33
CA ASN A 331 13.49 -0.40 24.71
C ASN A 331 13.25 -0.45 23.17
N CYS A 332 12.94 0.70 22.57
CA CYS A 332 12.84 0.86 21.11
C CYS A 332 13.87 1.90 20.64
N ARG A 333 14.69 1.50 19.66
CA ARG A 333 15.70 2.37 19.06
C ARG A 333 15.30 2.72 17.63
N VAL A 334 15.23 4.01 17.30
CA VAL A 334 15.01 4.48 15.92
C VAL A 334 16.15 4.01 15.04
N THR A 335 15.83 3.44 13.88
CA THR A 335 16.79 2.94 12.91
C THR A 335 16.79 3.73 11.60
N HIS A 336 15.62 4.26 11.21
CA HIS A 336 15.47 4.97 9.93
C HIS A 336 14.60 6.22 10.10
N VAL A 337 14.93 7.27 9.36
CA VAL A 337 14.19 8.56 9.34
C VAL A 337 13.99 9.06 7.92
N SER A 338 12.84 9.67 7.67
CA SER A 338 12.56 10.38 6.42
C SER A 338 13.40 11.65 6.31
N LEU A 339 14.00 11.89 5.14
CA LEU A 339 14.70 13.14 4.87
C LEU A 339 13.78 14.24 4.32
N PHE A 340 12.49 13.94 4.07
CA PHE A 340 11.53 14.96 3.68
C PHE A 340 11.01 15.76 4.88
N ASP A 341 10.73 15.09 6.00
CA ASP A 341 10.05 15.69 7.14
C ASP A 341 10.53 15.21 8.51
N GLY A 342 11.55 14.35 8.56
CA GLY A 342 12.09 13.80 9.80
C GLY A 342 11.20 12.74 10.46
N SER A 343 10.10 12.31 9.83
CA SER A 343 9.22 11.29 10.39
C SER A 343 9.95 9.96 10.57
N LEU A 344 9.53 9.21 11.58
CA LEU A 344 10.08 7.89 11.90
C LEU A 344 9.76 6.90 10.78
N GLN A 345 10.79 6.26 10.24
CA GLN A 345 10.67 5.30 9.15
C GLN A 345 11.04 3.86 9.56
N GLY A 346 11.58 3.68 10.74
CA GLY A 346 11.87 2.35 11.26
C GLY A 346 12.45 2.38 12.67
N PHE A 347 12.15 1.35 13.43
CA PHE A 347 12.76 1.11 14.74
C PHE A 347 13.03 -0.37 14.96
N ALA A 348 13.85 -0.67 15.95
CA ALA A 348 14.11 -2.02 16.43
C ALA A 348 13.97 -2.07 17.95
N ARG A 349 13.47 -3.18 18.46
CA ARG A 349 13.53 -3.52 19.89
C ARG A 349 14.97 -3.80 20.28
N THR A 350 15.39 -3.29 21.43
CA THR A 350 16.74 -3.54 21.96
C THR A 350 16.83 -4.77 22.85
N ASP A 351 15.68 -5.22 23.32
CA ASP A 351 15.49 -6.35 24.26
C ASP A 351 14.91 -7.61 23.61
N LYS A 352 14.39 -7.50 22.38
CA LYS A 352 13.75 -8.59 21.64
C LYS A 352 14.22 -8.61 20.18
N PRO A 353 14.20 -9.77 19.49
CA PRO A 353 14.58 -9.87 18.08
C PRO A 353 13.47 -9.36 17.16
N ALA A 354 13.12 -8.09 17.27
CA ALA A 354 12.02 -7.49 16.52
C ALA A 354 12.42 -6.12 15.94
N PHE A 355 12.06 -5.88 14.68
CA PHE A 355 12.27 -4.61 13.99
C PHE A 355 11.20 -4.37 12.95
N CYS A 356 11.10 -3.13 12.48
CA CYS A 356 10.08 -2.76 11.50
C CYS A 356 10.53 -1.60 10.62
N PHE A 357 9.79 -1.42 9.52
CA PHE A 357 10.01 -0.36 8.55
C PHE A 357 8.70 0.20 8.03
N GLN A 358 8.57 1.55 7.96
CA GLN A 358 7.34 2.22 7.55
C GLN A 358 7.11 2.15 6.05
N GLY A 359 8.16 2.24 5.25
CA GLY A 359 8.10 2.12 3.80
C GLY A 359 7.96 0.67 3.34
N HIS A 360 8.04 0.47 2.03
CA HIS A 360 7.84 -0.81 1.36
C HIS A 360 9.15 -1.36 0.80
N PRO A 361 9.89 -2.21 1.56
CA PRO A 361 11.15 -2.77 1.10
C PRO A 361 10.99 -3.79 -0.03
N GLU A 362 9.77 -4.29 -0.25
CA GLU A 362 9.39 -5.14 -1.36
C GLU A 362 9.22 -4.39 -2.67
N ALA A 363 9.24 -3.04 -2.65
CA ALA A 363 8.94 -2.20 -3.79
C ALA A 363 7.53 -2.47 -4.40
N SER A 364 7.43 -2.73 -5.69
CA SER A 364 6.19 -3.05 -6.43
C SER A 364 5.06 -2.04 -6.20
N PRO A 365 5.19 -0.79 -6.73
CA PRO A 365 6.34 -0.30 -7.51
C PRO A 365 7.44 0.25 -6.64
N GLY A 366 8.59 0.50 -7.24
CA GLY A 366 9.63 1.33 -6.68
C GLY A 366 11.03 0.75 -6.65
N PRO A 367 11.95 1.49 -6.03
CA PRO A 367 13.34 1.08 -5.88
C PRO A 367 13.47 -0.04 -4.84
N ASN A 368 14.53 -0.85 -5.01
CA ASN A 368 14.83 -2.00 -4.14
C ASN A 368 15.94 -1.71 -3.12
N ASP A 369 16.28 -0.45 -2.86
CA ASP A 369 17.41 -0.05 -2.02
C ASP A 369 17.34 -0.62 -0.60
N VAL A 370 16.15 -0.87 -0.08
CA VAL A 370 15.91 -1.34 1.29
C VAL A 370 15.53 -2.82 1.38
N SER A 371 15.66 -3.57 0.28
CA SER A 371 15.35 -5.02 0.23
C SER A 371 16.19 -5.86 1.20
N TYR A 372 17.38 -5.38 1.60
CA TYR A 372 18.24 -6.02 2.60
C TYR A 372 17.56 -6.21 3.97
N LEU A 373 16.44 -5.52 4.24
CA LEU A 373 15.68 -5.72 5.47
C LEU A 373 15.09 -7.13 5.57
N PHE A 374 14.78 -7.76 4.44
CA PHE A 374 14.40 -9.17 4.42
C PHE A 374 15.58 -10.08 4.83
N ASP A 375 16.79 -9.78 4.36
CA ASP A 375 18.00 -10.55 4.73
C ASP A 375 18.32 -10.38 6.22
N ARG A 376 18.07 -9.20 6.79
CA ARG A 376 18.15 -8.95 8.23
C ARG A 376 17.15 -9.84 8.99
N PHE A 377 15.92 -10.00 8.48
CA PHE A 377 14.93 -10.88 9.12
C PHE A 377 15.38 -12.35 9.11
N ILE A 378 15.92 -12.84 7.96
CA ILE A 378 16.52 -14.17 7.89
C ILE A 378 17.64 -14.34 8.92
N SER A 379 18.52 -13.34 9.05
CA SER A 379 19.62 -13.37 10.02
C SER A 379 19.14 -13.46 11.48
N LEU A 380 18.01 -12.82 11.82
CA LEU A 380 17.41 -12.93 13.15
C LEU A 380 16.89 -14.36 13.43
N MET A 381 16.24 -15.00 12.45
CA MET A 381 15.79 -16.40 12.58
C MET A 381 16.96 -17.35 12.74
N GLN A 382 18.03 -17.21 11.95
CA GLN A 382 19.27 -18.00 12.08
C GLN A 382 19.92 -17.85 13.46
N ALA A 383 19.88 -16.66 14.04
CA ALA A 383 20.44 -16.40 15.37
C ALA A 383 19.59 -17.00 16.50
N ALA A 384 18.29 -17.17 16.28
CA ALA A 384 17.36 -17.79 17.23
C ALA A 384 17.49 -19.31 17.27
N GLU A 385 17.74 -19.99 16.12
CA GLU A 385 17.98 -21.43 16.04
C GLU A 385 19.22 -21.89 16.84
N LYS A 386 20.20 -21.01 17.02
CA LYS A 386 21.47 -21.31 17.69
C LYS A 386 21.42 -21.19 19.22
N LYS A 387 20.28 -20.77 19.77
CA LYS A 387 20.04 -20.64 21.22
C LYS A 387 19.20 -21.77 21.77
#